data_5619876c34be1651c6e7d98fd3a5261c
#
_entry.id   5619876c34be1651c6e7d98fd3a5261c
#
_cell.length_a   1.000
_cell.length_b   1.000
_cell.length_c   1.000
_cell.angle_alpha   90.00
_cell.angle_beta   90.00
_cell.angle_gamma   90.00
#
_symmetry.space_group_name_H-M   'P 1'
#
loop_
_entity.id
_entity.type
_entity.pdbx_description
1 polymer ?
#
loop_
_entity_poly.entity_id
_entity_poly.type
_entity_poly.pdbx_seq_one_letter_code
_entity_poly.pdbx_strand_id
1 'polypeptide(L)'
;MPWVCIGDFNEILSSDEKSGGVPKQLGPMQEFQNTLLHCDLDDLGYHGYRYTWRNGRFGTGFVGERLDRACAKLRWRDLFPTAKVRHQTTSYFDHDPIIIETELA
;
A
#
# COMPACT_ATOMS: atom_id res chain seq x y z
N MET A 1 -1.95 21.15 7.89
CA MET A 1 -0.73 20.55 8.42
C MET A 1 -0.25 19.44 7.50
N PRO A 2 1.02 19.45 7.06
CA PRO A 2 1.53 18.35 6.22
C PRO A 2 1.74 17.10 7.07
N TRP A 3 1.28 15.95 6.57
CA TRP A 3 1.52 14.67 7.23
C TRP A 3 1.43 13.50 6.25
N VAL A 4 2.01 12.39 6.66
CA VAL A 4 2.01 11.12 5.95
C VAL A 4 1.57 10.02 6.91
N CYS A 5 0.87 9.04 6.37
CA CYS A 5 0.42 7.86 7.10
C CYS A 5 1.01 6.64 6.42
N ILE A 6 1.71 5.80 7.18
CA ILE A 6 2.35 4.59 6.66
C ILE A 6 2.00 3.41 7.54
N GLY A 7 1.68 2.28 6.93
CA GLY A 7 1.42 1.05 7.66
C GLY A 7 0.48 0.11 6.95
N ASP A 8 -0.02 -0.86 7.71
CA ASP A 8 -0.98 -1.86 7.26
C ASP A 8 -2.40 -1.31 7.39
N PHE A 9 -3.07 -1.13 6.25
CA PHE A 9 -4.46 -0.69 6.21
C PHE A 9 -5.44 -1.86 6.14
N ASN A 10 -4.91 -3.08 5.99
CA ASN A 10 -5.67 -4.32 5.95
C ASN A 10 -6.77 -4.34 4.87
N GLU A 11 -6.60 -3.55 3.82
CA GLU A 11 -7.53 -3.49 2.69
C GLU A 11 -6.78 -3.06 1.42
N ILE A 12 -7.33 -3.41 0.27
CA ILE A 12 -6.82 -2.98 -1.04
C ILE A 12 -7.69 -1.85 -1.58
N LEU A 13 -7.13 -1.04 -2.48
CA LEU A 13 -7.85 0.06 -3.13
C LEU A 13 -8.54 -0.37 -4.42
N SER A 14 -7.99 -1.36 -5.09
CA SER A 14 -8.55 -1.87 -6.34
C SER A 14 -8.22 -3.35 -6.50
N SER A 15 -8.99 -4.05 -7.32
CA SER A 15 -8.87 -5.50 -7.48
C SER A 15 -7.52 -5.95 -8.05
N ASP A 16 -6.82 -5.08 -8.77
CA ASP A 16 -5.48 -5.39 -9.31
C ASP A 16 -4.40 -5.43 -8.23
N GLU A 17 -4.69 -4.99 -7.01
CA GLU A 17 -3.78 -5.08 -5.87
C GLU A 17 -3.83 -6.44 -5.18
N LYS A 18 -4.59 -7.38 -5.71
CA LYS A 18 -4.69 -8.75 -5.20
C LYS A 18 -4.52 -9.76 -6.33
N SER A 19 -3.84 -10.86 -6.02
CA SER A 19 -3.74 -12.02 -6.90
C SER A 19 -4.12 -13.27 -6.13
N GLY A 20 -4.95 -14.11 -6.77
CA GLY A 20 -5.35 -15.40 -6.20
C GLY A 20 -6.43 -15.30 -5.13
N GLY A 21 -6.93 -16.46 -4.73
CA GLY A 21 -7.95 -16.56 -3.70
C GLY A 21 -9.31 -16.00 -4.11
N VAL A 22 -10.17 -15.80 -3.12
CA VAL A 22 -11.50 -15.23 -3.31
C VAL A 22 -11.37 -13.72 -3.55
N PRO A 23 -12.01 -13.16 -4.59
CA PRO A 23 -11.97 -11.71 -4.81
C PRO A 23 -12.48 -10.93 -3.59
N LYS A 24 -11.86 -9.77 -3.34
CA LYS A 24 -12.31 -8.88 -2.27
C LYS A 24 -13.67 -8.29 -2.61
N GLN A 25 -14.49 -8.06 -1.57
CA GLN A 25 -15.77 -7.40 -1.72
C GLN A 25 -15.60 -5.94 -2.10
N LEU A 26 -16.48 -5.44 -2.97
CA LEU A 26 -16.41 -4.07 -3.46
C LEU A 26 -16.70 -3.04 -2.37
N GLY A 27 -17.63 -3.35 -1.44
CA GLY A 27 -18.02 -2.42 -0.38
C GLY A 27 -16.84 -1.92 0.44
N PRO A 28 -16.06 -2.81 1.08
CA PRO A 28 -14.88 -2.40 1.86
C PRO A 28 -13.84 -1.65 1.04
N MET A 29 -13.61 -2.04 -0.23
CA MET A 29 -12.68 -1.31 -1.10
C MET A 29 -13.16 0.11 -1.36
N GLN A 30 -14.46 0.28 -1.64
CA GLN A 30 -15.04 1.61 -1.87
C GLN A 30 -14.99 2.47 -0.61
N GLU A 31 -15.25 1.88 0.54
CA GLU A 31 -15.13 2.60 1.82
C GLU A 31 -13.70 3.09 2.04
N PHE A 32 -12.70 2.27 1.74
CA PHE A 32 -11.30 2.66 1.84
C PHE A 32 -10.97 3.81 0.88
N GLN A 33 -11.38 3.69 -0.39
CA GLN A 33 -11.21 4.76 -1.38
C GLN A 33 -11.84 6.06 -0.91
N ASN A 34 -13.07 5.99 -0.41
CA ASN A 34 -13.81 7.17 0.05
C ASN A 34 -13.16 7.79 1.28
N THR A 35 -12.63 6.97 2.18
CA THR A 35 -11.93 7.47 3.36
C THR A 35 -10.69 8.27 2.97
N LEU A 36 -9.90 7.76 2.03
CA LEU A 36 -8.72 8.48 1.56
C LEU A 36 -9.10 9.80 0.88
N LEU A 37 -10.14 9.79 0.05
CA LEU A 37 -10.64 11.01 -0.59
C LEU A 37 -11.14 12.02 0.43
N HIS A 38 -11.91 11.58 1.41
CA HIS A 38 -12.45 12.45 2.46
C HIS A 38 -11.35 13.08 3.32
N CYS A 39 -10.26 12.35 3.53
CA CYS A 39 -9.12 12.83 4.31
C CYS A 39 -8.09 13.58 3.47
N ASP A 40 -8.32 13.75 2.17
CA ASP A 40 -7.37 14.36 1.23
C ASP A 40 -6.01 13.65 1.25
N LEU A 41 -6.04 12.31 1.30
CA LEU A 41 -4.85 11.48 1.30
C LEU A 41 -4.68 10.81 -0.04
N ASP A 42 -3.48 10.89 -0.60
CA ASP A 42 -3.11 10.20 -1.83
C ASP A 42 -2.13 9.07 -1.54
N ASP A 43 -2.35 7.93 -2.17
CA ASP A 43 -1.41 6.82 -2.15
C ASP A 43 -0.13 7.25 -2.87
N LEU A 44 1.01 7.09 -2.22
CA LEU A 44 2.30 7.49 -2.79
C LEU A 44 2.85 6.49 -3.82
N GLY A 45 2.15 5.37 -4.04
CA GLY A 45 2.65 4.32 -4.91
C GLY A 45 3.78 3.52 -4.26
N TYR A 46 4.53 2.79 -5.07
CA TYR A 46 5.61 1.95 -4.57
C TYR A 46 6.58 1.57 -5.69
N HIS A 47 7.77 1.14 -5.26
CA HIS A 47 8.74 0.44 -6.08
C HIS A 47 9.00 -0.94 -5.47
N GLY A 48 9.26 -1.93 -6.29
CA GLY A 48 9.54 -3.29 -5.84
C GLY A 48 8.37 -4.24 -6.11
N TYR A 49 8.29 -5.31 -5.32
CA TYR A 49 7.30 -6.35 -5.52
C TYR A 49 5.88 -5.82 -5.27
N ARG A 50 4.90 -6.31 -6.05
CA ARG A 50 3.52 -5.80 -6.07
C ARG A 50 2.79 -5.95 -4.73
N TYR A 51 3.07 -7.04 -4.01
CA TYR A 51 2.31 -7.40 -2.81
C TYR A 51 3.14 -7.22 -1.57
N THR A 52 2.52 -6.73 -0.50
CA THR A 52 3.16 -6.60 0.80
C THR A 52 2.79 -7.75 1.74
N TRP A 53 1.74 -8.51 1.39
CA TRP A 53 1.32 -9.70 2.12
C TRP A 53 1.19 -10.89 1.18
N ARG A 54 1.56 -12.05 1.67
CA ARG A 54 1.47 -13.32 0.94
C ARG A 54 1.07 -14.43 1.89
N ASN A 55 0.34 -15.43 1.35
CA ASN A 55 -0.11 -16.56 2.16
C ASN A 55 0.94 -17.68 2.29
N GLY A 56 2.14 -17.50 1.75
CA GLY A 56 3.22 -18.49 1.84
C GLY A 56 3.10 -19.69 0.90
N ARG A 57 2.12 -19.68 0.00
CA ARG A 57 1.92 -20.76 -0.99
C ARG A 57 2.48 -20.36 -2.36
N PHE A 58 2.63 -21.36 -3.23
CA PHE A 58 3.12 -21.17 -4.60
C PHE A 58 2.10 -21.74 -5.59
N GLY A 59 2.25 -21.35 -6.87
CA GLY A 59 1.41 -21.85 -7.94
C GLY A 59 -0.04 -21.46 -7.79
N THR A 60 -0.96 -22.39 -8.00
CA THR A 60 -2.40 -22.12 -7.99
C THR A 60 -2.96 -21.77 -6.62
N GLY A 61 -2.24 -22.08 -5.55
CA GLY A 61 -2.64 -21.76 -4.19
C GLY A 61 -2.15 -20.40 -3.70
N PHE A 62 -1.38 -19.67 -4.52
CA PHE A 62 -0.81 -18.40 -4.12
C PHE A 62 -1.89 -17.33 -3.94
N VAL A 63 -1.79 -16.57 -2.85
CA VAL A 63 -2.57 -15.34 -2.63
C VAL A 63 -1.61 -14.26 -2.21
N GLY A 64 -1.65 -13.12 -2.89
CA GLY A 64 -0.90 -11.93 -2.54
C GLY A 64 -1.79 -10.71 -2.56
N GLU A 65 -1.55 -9.77 -1.65
CA GLU A 65 -2.30 -8.51 -1.54
C GLU A 65 -1.38 -7.36 -1.16
N ARG A 66 -1.68 -6.19 -1.69
CA ARG A 66 -1.01 -4.96 -1.27
C ARG A 66 -1.81 -4.33 -0.14
N LEU A 67 -1.47 -4.67 1.09
CA LEU A 67 -2.18 -4.22 2.30
C LEU A 67 -1.48 -3.07 3.01
N ASP A 68 -0.18 -2.92 2.79
CA ASP A 68 0.65 -1.92 3.46
C ASP A 68 0.99 -0.83 2.44
N ARG A 69 0.82 0.41 2.84
CA ARG A 69 1.08 1.55 1.95
C ARG A 69 1.40 2.82 2.72
N ALA A 70 1.85 3.83 1.98
CA ALA A 70 2.03 5.16 2.50
C ALA A 70 1.10 6.11 1.75
N CYS A 71 0.36 6.91 2.49
CA CYS A 71 -0.55 7.91 1.95
C CYS A 71 -0.22 9.26 2.57
N ALA A 72 -0.28 10.32 1.77
CA ALA A 72 0.13 11.64 2.23
C ALA A 72 -0.79 12.73 1.72
N LYS A 73 -0.81 13.83 2.46
CA LYS A 73 -1.44 15.07 2.00
C LYS A 73 -0.54 15.77 0.98
N LEU A 74 -1.14 16.56 0.11
CA LEU A 74 -0.43 17.30 -0.93
C LEU A 74 0.70 18.15 -0.34
N ARG A 75 0.46 18.81 0.79
CA ARG A 75 1.47 19.66 1.43
C ARG A 75 2.70 18.87 1.87
N TRP A 76 2.52 17.62 2.32
CA TRP A 76 3.63 16.74 2.64
C TRP A 76 4.43 16.40 1.38
N ARG A 77 3.72 16.12 0.28
CA ARG A 77 4.36 15.80 -0.99
C ARG A 77 5.14 16.99 -1.55
N ASP A 78 4.65 18.20 -1.31
CA ASP A 78 5.37 19.43 -1.71
C ASP A 78 6.68 19.60 -0.93
N LEU A 79 6.70 19.18 0.33
CA LEU A 79 7.92 19.21 1.15
C LEU A 79 8.92 18.12 0.74
N PHE A 80 8.42 16.97 0.29
CA PHE A 80 9.23 15.81 -0.06
C PHE A 80 8.89 15.32 -1.47
N PRO A 81 9.15 16.14 -2.50
CA PRO A 81 8.69 15.82 -3.85
C PRO A 81 9.38 14.61 -4.47
N THR A 82 10.53 14.19 -3.94
CA THR A 82 11.27 13.01 -4.40
C THR A 82 11.05 11.79 -3.52
N ALA A 83 10.11 11.84 -2.59
CA ALA A 83 9.82 10.72 -1.70
C ALA A 83 9.47 9.47 -2.49
N LYS A 84 10.02 8.34 -2.08
CA LYS A 84 9.77 7.04 -2.70
C LYS A 84 9.40 6.03 -1.65
N VAL A 85 8.41 5.19 -1.97
CA VAL A 85 8.02 4.04 -1.15
C VAL A 85 8.57 2.80 -1.80
N ARG A 86 9.22 1.96 -1.01
CA ARG A 86 9.80 0.71 -1.50
C ARG A 86 9.25 -0.46 -0.71
N HIS A 87 8.78 -1.49 -1.43
CA HIS A 87 8.42 -2.77 -0.85
C HIS A 87 9.68 -3.62 -0.76
N GLN A 88 10.07 -3.98 0.45
CA GLN A 88 11.27 -4.79 0.67
C GLN A 88 10.87 -6.25 0.89
N THR A 89 11.12 -7.09 -0.13
CA THR A 89 10.76 -8.50 -0.06
C THR A 89 11.62 -9.22 0.98
N THR A 90 10.95 -10.02 1.83
CA THR A 90 11.59 -10.92 2.79
C THR A 90 10.91 -12.27 2.73
N SER A 91 11.67 -13.34 3.00
CA SER A 91 11.14 -14.71 3.03
C SER A 91 10.67 -15.15 4.42
N TYR A 92 10.79 -14.29 5.43
CA TYR A 92 10.57 -14.67 6.83
C TYR A 92 9.22 -14.26 7.39
N PHE A 93 8.50 -13.33 6.75
CA PHE A 93 7.28 -12.74 7.28
C PHE A 93 6.14 -12.83 6.28
N ASP A 94 4.90 -12.88 6.80
CA ASP A 94 3.69 -12.80 5.98
C ASP A 94 3.55 -11.43 5.32
N HIS A 95 3.91 -10.37 6.06
CA HIS A 95 3.99 -9.00 5.56
C HIS A 95 5.44 -8.63 5.29
N ASP A 96 5.67 -7.99 4.15
CA ASP A 96 6.96 -7.39 3.85
C ASP A 96 6.99 -5.96 4.37
N PRO A 97 8.12 -5.49 4.90
CA PRO A 97 8.22 -4.09 5.33
C PRO A 97 8.16 -3.15 4.13
N ILE A 98 7.62 -1.96 4.37
CA ILE A 98 7.68 -0.87 3.40
C ILE A 98 8.56 0.24 3.97
N ILE A 99 9.28 0.92 3.09
CA ILE A 99 10.26 1.94 3.48
C ILE A 99 9.95 3.19 2.70
N ILE A 100 9.89 4.33 3.40
CA ILE A 100 9.83 5.64 2.75
C ILE A 100 11.23 6.24 2.77
N GLU A 101 11.73 6.64 1.60
CA GLU A 101 12.97 7.38 1.46
C GLU A 101 12.62 8.81 1.10
N THR A 102 13.13 9.77 1.87
CA THR A 102 12.80 11.18 1.70
C THR A 102 14.03 12.05 1.63
N GLU A 103 13.91 13.12 0.84
CA GLU A 103 14.86 14.22 0.85
C GLU A 103 14.07 15.51 0.95
N LEU A 104 14.53 16.45 1.78
CA LEU A 104 13.91 17.75 1.88
C LEU A 104 14.13 18.55 0.60
N ALA A 105 13.07 19.18 0.12
CA ALA A 105 13.13 19.99 -1.09
C ALA A 105 13.99 21.25 -0.90
#